data_85eb81cd150a2a233066a8a7562ebb5e
#
_entry.id   85eb81cd150a2a233066a8a7562ebb5e
#
_cell.length_a   1.000
_cell.length_b   1.000
_cell.length_c   1.000
_cell.angle_alpha   90.00
_cell.angle_beta   90.00
_cell.angle_gamma   90.00
#
_symmetry.space_group_name_H-M   'P 1'
#
loop_
_entity.id
_entity.type
_entity.pdbx_description
1 polymer ?
#
loop_
_entity_poly.entity_id
_entity_poly.type
_entity_poly.pdbx_seq_one_letter_code
_entity_poly.pdbx_strand_id
1 'polypeptide(L)'
;MTARAGKALPEVDVARQQVAERITVALIPKVGEELQRLQDRTSLSKTDIANRAITLYEFIDAQLRAGRDVLIRDNDTGETQTVRLL
;
A
#
# COMPACT_ATOMS: atom_id res chain seq x y z
N MET A 1 -12.86 -22.05 17.24
CA MET A 1 -12.04 -21.71 16.10
C MET A 1 -12.15 -20.23 15.74
N THR A 2 -11.09 -19.65 15.49
CA THR A 2 -11.07 -18.25 15.19
C THR A 2 -11.12 -18.02 13.69
N ALA A 3 -12.10 -17.29 13.27
CA ALA A 3 -12.17 -16.88 11.88
C ALA A 3 -11.10 -15.82 11.63
N ARG A 4 -10.44 -15.96 10.53
CA ARG A 4 -9.48 -14.96 10.14
C ARG A 4 -10.09 -13.98 9.18
N ALA A 5 -9.76 -12.74 9.37
CA ALA A 5 -10.25 -11.70 8.49
C ALA A 5 -9.62 -11.76 7.11
N GLY A 6 -8.60 -12.59 6.96
CA GLY A 6 -7.90 -12.72 5.71
C GLY A 6 -6.41 -12.69 5.91
N LYS A 7 -5.69 -12.77 4.84
CA LYS A 7 -4.25 -12.73 4.91
C LYS A 7 -3.76 -11.31 5.08
N ALA A 8 -2.73 -11.15 5.87
CA ALA A 8 -2.01 -9.89 5.93
C ALA A 8 -1.23 -9.69 4.63
N LEU A 9 -0.97 -8.45 4.28
CA LEU A 9 -0.13 -8.15 3.14
C LEU A 9 1.30 -8.60 3.43
N PRO A 10 2.05 -9.00 2.40
CA PRO A 10 3.46 -9.32 2.58
C PRO A 10 4.21 -8.12 3.15
N GLU A 11 5.09 -8.39 4.07
CA GLU A 11 5.92 -7.34 4.62
C GLU A 11 7.13 -7.10 3.74
N VAL A 12 7.55 -5.84 3.69
CA VAL A 12 8.77 -5.46 2.99
C VAL A 12 9.76 -4.96 4.03
N ASP A 13 10.84 -5.69 4.20
CA ASP A 13 11.92 -5.29 5.10
C ASP A 13 13.05 -4.74 4.23
N VAL A 14 12.97 -3.46 3.91
CA VAL A 14 13.92 -2.83 3.00
C VAL A 14 15.32 -2.80 3.60
N ALA A 15 15.43 -2.69 4.91
CA ALA A 15 16.74 -2.60 5.56
C ALA A 15 17.58 -3.86 5.39
N ARG A 16 16.93 -5.01 5.21
CA ARG A 16 17.64 -6.29 5.07
C ARG A 16 17.77 -6.76 3.65
N GLN A 17 17.16 -6.05 2.71
CA GLN A 17 17.18 -6.44 1.31
C GLN A 17 18.30 -5.73 0.59
N GLN A 18 18.91 -6.42 -0.34
CA GLN A 18 19.86 -5.79 -1.24
C GLN A 18 19.10 -5.01 -2.29
N VAL A 19 19.67 -3.92 -2.75
CA VAL A 19 19.07 -3.12 -3.79
C VAL A 19 19.12 -3.89 -5.11
N ALA A 20 17.97 -4.20 -5.69
CA ALA A 20 17.88 -4.87 -6.98
C ALA A 20 17.96 -3.87 -8.14
N GLU A 21 17.36 -2.71 -7.95
CA GLU A 21 17.40 -1.66 -8.98
C GLU A 21 17.08 -0.32 -8.36
N ARG A 22 17.43 0.73 -9.06
CA ARG A 22 17.09 2.10 -8.66
C ARG A 22 16.25 2.70 -9.75
N ILE A 23 15.19 3.39 -9.35
CA ILE A 23 14.33 4.09 -10.31
C ILE A 23 14.25 5.55 -9.92
N THR A 24 14.03 6.38 -10.93
CA THR A 24 13.78 7.80 -10.72
C THR A 24 12.33 8.07 -11.10
N VAL A 25 11.59 8.67 -10.18
CA VAL A 25 10.16 8.92 -10.39
C VAL A 25 9.87 10.39 -10.19
N ALA A 26 9.18 10.99 -11.15
CA ALA A 26 8.67 12.35 -11.01
C ALA A 26 7.29 12.27 -10.38
N LEU A 27 7.11 12.98 -9.26
CA LEU A 27 5.83 13.01 -8.57
C LEU A 27 5.06 14.25 -8.97
N ILE A 28 3.78 14.07 -9.28
CA ILE A 28 2.90 15.23 -9.46
C ILE A 28 2.67 15.87 -8.09
N PRO A 29 2.27 17.15 -8.04
CA PRO A 29 2.19 17.87 -6.75
C PRO A 29 1.35 17.16 -5.70
N LYS A 30 0.19 16.63 -6.06
CA LYS A 30 -0.67 15.92 -5.12
C LYS A 30 0.06 14.73 -4.47
N VAL A 31 0.78 13.97 -5.29
CA VAL A 31 1.49 12.79 -4.80
C VAL A 31 2.69 13.18 -3.95
N GLY A 32 3.36 14.28 -4.31
CA GLY A 32 4.44 14.81 -3.50
C GLY A 32 3.98 15.20 -2.10
N GLU A 33 2.80 15.82 -2.00
CA GLU A 33 2.22 16.16 -0.69
C GLU A 33 1.82 14.92 0.08
N GLU A 34 1.29 13.91 -0.60
CA GLU A 34 0.93 12.65 0.04
C GLU A 34 2.17 11.93 0.58
N LEU A 35 3.25 11.97 -0.17
CA LEU A 35 4.52 11.40 0.29
C LEU A 35 4.99 12.11 1.56
N GLN A 36 4.90 13.45 1.60
CA GLN A 36 5.30 14.21 2.77
C GLN A 36 4.45 13.82 3.98
N ARG A 37 3.13 13.72 3.80
CA ARG A 37 2.25 13.32 4.89
C ARG A 37 2.55 11.91 5.40
N LEU A 38 2.88 11.00 4.49
CA LEU A 38 3.26 9.64 4.88
C LEU A 38 4.56 9.64 5.69
N GLN A 39 5.54 10.43 5.27
CA GLN A 39 6.78 10.54 6.03
C GLN A 39 6.54 11.11 7.41
N ASP A 40 5.68 12.12 7.52
CA ASP A 40 5.37 12.74 8.81
C ASP A 40 4.68 11.76 9.77
N ARG A 41 3.77 10.94 9.25
CA ARG A 41 3.02 10.00 10.09
C ARG A 41 3.80 8.74 10.43
N THR A 42 4.65 8.27 9.52
CA THR A 42 5.28 6.96 9.67
C THR A 42 6.75 7.03 10.04
N SER A 43 7.38 8.17 9.86
CA SER A 43 8.82 8.34 10.01
C SER A 43 9.63 7.45 9.06
N LEU A 44 9.01 6.96 8.01
CA LEU A 44 9.70 6.14 7.02
C LEU A 44 10.40 7.02 6.00
N SER A 45 11.47 6.50 5.43
CA SER A 45 12.17 7.16 4.34
C SER A 45 11.36 7.09 3.05
N LYS A 46 11.72 7.93 2.10
CA LYS A 46 11.06 7.87 0.78
C LYS A 46 11.26 6.51 0.13
N THR A 47 12.43 5.91 0.28
CA THR A 47 12.72 4.58 -0.24
C THR A 47 11.81 3.53 0.38
N ASP A 48 11.64 3.58 1.69
CA ASP A 48 10.78 2.62 2.39
C ASP A 48 9.33 2.77 1.93
N ILE A 49 8.86 3.99 1.82
CA ILE A 49 7.49 4.26 1.38
C ILE A 49 7.27 3.75 -0.04
N ALA A 50 8.23 4.02 -0.94
CA ALA A 50 8.12 3.57 -2.32
C ALA A 50 8.05 2.05 -2.40
N ASN A 51 8.90 1.36 -1.66
CA ASN A 51 8.89 -0.11 -1.66
C ASN A 51 7.57 -0.65 -1.13
N ARG A 52 7.05 -0.07 -0.05
CA ARG A 52 5.76 -0.49 0.52
C ARG A 52 4.62 -0.19 -0.44
N ALA A 53 4.65 0.96 -1.09
CA ALA A 53 3.61 1.35 -2.03
C ALA A 53 3.54 0.41 -3.23
N ILE A 54 4.69 0.04 -3.76
CA ILE A 54 4.75 -0.87 -4.89
C ILE A 54 4.22 -2.26 -4.50
N THR A 55 4.64 -2.77 -3.36
CA THR A 55 4.14 -4.05 -2.86
C THR A 55 2.62 -4.01 -2.68
N LEU A 56 2.11 -2.92 -2.12
CA LEU A 56 0.68 -2.77 -1.92
C LEU A 56 -0.07 -2.70 -3.25
N TYR A 57 0.43 -1.92 -4.20
CA TYR A 57 -0.23 -1.77 -5.48
C TYR A 57 -0.23 -3.08 -6.25
N GLU A 58 0.90 -3.79 -6.24
CA GLU A 58 0.98 -5.08 -6.91
C GLU A 58 -0.05 -6.06 -6.34
N PHE A 59 -0.19 -6.10 -5.02
CA PHE A 59 -1.17 -6.96 -4.38
C PHE A 59 -2.59 -6.59 -4.81
N ILE A 60 -2.91 -5.31 -4.74
CA ILE A 60 -4.26 -4.83 -5.09
C ILE A 60 -4.56 -5.07 -6.56
N ASP A 61 -3.61 -4.76 -7.44
CA ASP A 61 -3.81 -4.96 -8.86
C ASP A 61 -4.08 -6.44 -9.17
N ALA A 62 -3.33 -7.34 -8.54
CA ALA A 62 -3.54 -8.77 -8.74
C ALA A 62 -4.94 -9.21 -8.29
N GLN A 63 -5.45 -8.65 -7.19
CA GLN A 63 -6.81 -8.96 -6.73
C GLN A 63 -7.86 -8.49 -7.73
N LEU A 64 -7.69 -7.29 -8.25
CA LEU A 64 -8.63 -6.76 -9.22
C LEU A 64 -8.64 -7.58 -10.50
N ARG A 65 -7.48 -8.01 -10.97
CA ARG A 65 -7.38 -8.86 -12.18
C ARG A 65 -7.99 -10.22 -11.97
N ALA A 66 -8.02 -10.70 -10.72
CA ALA A 66 -8.68 -11.97 -10.39
C ALA A 66 -10.19 -11.82 -10.22
N GLY A 67 -10.74 -10.64 -10.49
CA GLY A 67 -12.17 -10.39 -10.40
C GLY A 67 -12.67 -10.07 -9.01
N ARG A 68 -11.78 -9.68 -8.12
CA ARG A 68 -12.14 -9.33 -6.74
C ARG A 68 -12.25 -7.84 -6.58
N ASP A 69 -12.98 -7.42 -5.56
CA ASP A 69 -13.08 -6.02 -5.18
C ASP A 69 -12.16 -5.74 -3.99
N VAL A 70 -11.72 -4.50 -3.90
CA VAL A 70 -10.99 -4.01 -2.74
C VAL A 70 -11.93 -3.18 -1.91
N LEU A 71 -12.13 -3.59 -0.67
CA LEU A 71 -13.08 -2.93 0.24
C LEU A 71 -12.36 -2.39 1.46
N ILE A 72 -12.84 -1.25 1.93
CA ILE A 72 -12.42 -0.70 3.20
C ILE A 72 -13.63 -0.71 4.11
N ARG A 73 -13.49 -1.27 5.30
CA ARG A 73 -14.57 -1.33 6.28
C ARG A 73 -14.28 -0.38 7.43
N ASP A 74 -15.28 0.40 7.78
CA ASP A 74 -15.24 1.22 8.98
C ASP A 74 -15.52 0.30 10.16
N ASN A 75 -14.58 0.19 11.09
CA ASN A 75 -14.71 -0.72 12.22
C ASN A 75 -15.75 -0.26 13.23
N ASP A 76 -16.06 1.02 13.27
CA ASP A 76 -17.05 1.55 14.22
C ASP A 76 -18.46 1.34 13.72
N THR A 77 -18.71 1.56 12.44
CA THR A 77 -20.07 1.49 11.87
C THR A 77 -20.35 0.18 11.16
N GLY A 78 -19.31 -0.55 10.79
CA GLY A 78 -19.46 -1.77 9.99
C GLY A 78 -19.67 -1.51 8.51
N GLU A 79 -19.76 -0.25 8.10
CA GLU A 79 -19.96 0.09 6.70
C GLU A 79 -18.72 -0.27 5.87
N THR A 80 -18.96 -0.68 4.64
CA THR A 80 -17.89 -0.97 3.71
C THR A 80 -17.96 -0.04 2.51
N GLN A 81 -16.80 0.20 1.94
CA GLN A 81 -16.65 1.08 0.81
C GLN A 81 -15.76 0.42 -0.21
N THR A 82 -16.21 0.36 -1.45
CA THR A 82 -15.40 -0.20 -2.53
C THR A 82 -14.36 0.83 -2.95
N VAL A 83 -13.11 0.41 -3.03
CA VAL A 83 -12.03 1.25 -3.50
C VAL A 83 -11.87 1.05 -5.00
N ARG A 84 -11.91 2.15 -5.75
CA ARG A 84 -11.68 2.10 -7.18
C ARG A 84 -10.34 2.74 -7.49
N LEU A 85 -9.51 1.98 -8.17
CA LEU A 85 -8.22 2.46 -8.64
C LEU A 85 -8.29 2.57 -10.15
N LEU A 86 -7.95 3.70 -10.65
CA LEU A 86 -7.94 3.93 -12.08
C LEU A 86 -6.61 3.56 -12.70
#